data_5c1c3f69f900668ad17aba440cceb21c
#
_entry.id   5c1c3f69f900668ad17aba440cceb21c
#
_cell.length_a   1.000
_cell.length_b   1.000
_cell.length_c   1.000
_cell.angle_alpha   90.00
_cell.angle_beta   90.00
_cell.angle_gamma   90.00
#
_symmetry.space_group_name_H-M   'P 1'
#
loop_
_entity.id
_entity.type
_entity.pdbx_description
1 polymer ?
#
loop_
_entity_poly.entity_id
_entity_poly.type
_entity_poly.pdbx_seq_one_letter_code
_entity_poly.pdbx_strand_id
1 'polypeptide(L)'
;MTIAEILQDKYTVCHPPYMGDAAEYVTYQLITQSTTLYAEGIEAETSVLYAVDYYTKNVPYEKKMLEIKRLLQAAGWTCTVNAEDYEPDTGLYHIPMTATHVGGIYA
;
A
#
# COMPACT_ATOMS: atom_id res chain seq x y z
N MET A 1 9.06 -1.91 8.92
CA MET A 1 8.94 -0.63 8.18
C MET A 1 7.48 -0.38 7.81
N THR A 2 7.04 0.86 7.93
CA THR A 2 5.72 1.26 7.47
C THR A 2 5.68 1.37 5.95
N ILE A 3 4.47 1.37 5.38
CA ILE A 3 4.30 1.51 3.94
C ILE A 3 4.90 2.83 3.44
N ALA A 4 4.71 3.92 4.18
CA ALA A 4 5.28 5.21 3.83
C ALA A 4 6.82 5.17 3.80
N GLU A 5 7.43 4.57 4.81
CA GLU A 5 8.89 4.43 4.86
C GLU A 5 9.44 3.64 3.67
N ILE A 6 8.71 2.62 3.25
CA ILE A 6 9.14 1.77 2.13
C ILE A 6 9.08 2.50 0.80
N LEU A 7 8.07 3.33 0.58
CA LEU A 7 7.76 3.89 -0.73
C LEU A 7 8.16 5.37 -0.90
N GLN A 8 8.36 6.12 0.18
CA GLN A 8 8.52 7.57 0.13
C GLN A 8 9.74 8.07 -0.66
N ASP A 9 10.77 7.26 -0.79
CA ASP A 9 11.97 7.67 -1.52
C ASP A 9 11.75 7.73 -3.03
N LYS A 10 10.75 7.02 -3.54
CA LYS A 10 10.49 6.89 -4.98
C LYS A 10 9.13 7.42 -5.41
N TYR A 11 8.22 7.58 -4.47
CA TYR A 11 6.82 7.96 -4.76
C TYR A 11 6.35 9.03 -3.79
N THR A 12 5.40 9.84 -4.25
CA THR A 12 4.62 10.69 -3.36
C THR A 12 3.63 9.79 -2.64
N VAL A 13 3.72 9.70 -1.32
CA VAL A 13 2.93 8.78 -0.51
C VAL A 13 2.19 9.55 0.58
N CYS A 14 0.89 9.33 0.70
CA CYS A 14 0.09 9.98 1.74
C CYS A 14 -1.14 9.15 2.10
N HIS A 15 -1.81 9.54 3.18
CA HIS A 15 -3.15 9.04 3.45
C HIS A 15 -4.15 9.69 2.50
N PRO A 16 -5.22 8.98 2.09
CA PRO A 16 -6.24 9.60 1.26
C PRO A 16 -7.02 10.66 2.06
N PRO A 17 -7.55 11.71 1.39
CA PRO A 17 -7.40 11.97 -0.04
C PRO A 17 -6.08 12.69 -0.35
N TYR A 18 -5.57 12.46 -1.56
CA TYR A 18 -4.42 13.23 -2.06
C TYR A 18 -4.90 14.60 -2.54
N MET A 19 -4.33 15.65 -2.02
CA MET A 19 -4.75 17.04 -2.30
C MET A 19 -3.80 17.79 -3.23
N GLY A 20 -2.80 17.12 -3.78
CA GLY A 20 -1.84 17.73 -4.69
C GLY A 20 -2.23 17.57 -6.15
N ASP A 21 -1.28 17.88 -7.05
CA ASP A 21 -1.46 17.84 -8.49
C ASP A 21 -0.44 16.96 -9.21
N ALA A 22 0.25 16.10 -8.50
CA ALA A 22 1.22 15.19 -9.10
C ALA A 22 0.53 14.23 -10.07
N ALA A 23 1.23 13.92 -11.17
CA ALA A 23 0.72 12.96 -12.16
C ALA A 23 0.83 11.51 -11.71
N GLU A 24 1.49 11.27 -10.59
CA GLU A 24 1.69 9.93 -10.02
C GLU A 24 1.79 10.06 -8.50
N TYR A 25 1.03 9.23 -7.77
CA TYR A 25 1.12 9.18 -6.31
C TYR A 25 0.54 7.86 -5.78
N VAL A 26 0.82 7.60 -4.52
CA VAL A 26 0.32 6.42 -3.79
C VAL A 26 -0.40 6.89 -2.54
N THR A 27 -1.57 6.34 -2.28
CA THR A 27 -2.25 6.52 -0.99
C THR A 27 -2.29 5.20 -0.24
N TYR A 28 -2.31 5.26 1.09
CA TYR A 28 -2.40 4.06 1.91
C TYR A 28 -3.28 4.33 3.12
N GLN A 29 -4.10 3.35 3.48
CA GLN A 29 -4.94 3.46 4.66
C GLN A 29 -5.16 2.09 5.30
N LEU A 30 -5.24 2.09 6.61
CA LEU A 30 -5.50 0.87 7.38
C LEU A 30 -6.93 0.38 7.11
N ILE A 31 -7.06 -0.90 6.73
CA ILE A 31 -8.37 -1.54 6.60
C ILE A 31 -8.72 -2.24 7.90
N THR A 32 -7.80 -3.06 8.42
CA THR A 32 -8.04 -3.78 9.66
C THR A 32 -6.73 -4.17 10.34
N GLN A 33 -6.80 -4.32 11.64
CA GLN A 33 -5.73 -4.85 12.46
C GLN A 33 -6.34 -5.89 13.39
N SER A 34 -5.71 -7.07 13.48
CA SER A 34 -6.19 -8.13 14.35
C SER A 34 -5.03 -8.88 14.99
N THR A 35 -5.29 -9.39 16.19
CA THR A 35 -4.34 -10.22 16.91
C THR A 35 -4.38 -11.63 16.35
N THR A 36 -3.22 -12.17 15.97
CA THR A 36 -3.11 -13.52 15.42
C THR A 36 -2.51 -14.51 16.42
N LEU A 37 -1.88 -14.01 17.49
CA LEU A 37 -1.26 -14.85 18.49
C LEU A 37 -1.24 -14.16 19.86
N TYR A 38 -1.65 -14.89 20.90
CA TYR A 38 -1.54 -14.46 22.28
C TYR A 38 -0.52 -15.33 23.01
N ALA A 39 0.28 -14.72 23.88
CA ALA A 39 1.16 -15.41 24.79
C ALA A 39 0.90 -14.86 26.20
N GLU A 40 0.49 -15.73 27.12
CA GLU A 40 0.17 -15.37 28.53
C GLU A 40 -0.86 -14.23 28.63
N GLY A 41 -1.86 -14.23 27.73
CA GLY A 41 -2.89 -13.21 27.71
C GLY A 41 -2.47 -11.88 27.10
N ILE A 42 -1.26 -11.79 26.56
CA ILE A 42 -0.72 -10.59 25.94
C ILE A 42 -0.61 -10.82 24.43
N GLU A 43 -0.94 -9.80 23.64
CA GLU A 43 -0.81 -9.88 22.21
C GLU A 43 0.66 -10.05 21.82
N ALA A 44 0.98 -11.19 21.19
CA ALA A 44 2.34 -11.53 20.76
C ALA A 44 2.56 -11.28 19.28
N GLU A 45 1.49 -11.31 18.48
CA GLU A 45 1.58 -11.14 17.04
C GLU A 45 0.33 -10.42 16.52
N THR A 46 0.53 -9.48 15.62
CA THR A 46 -0.53 -8.67 15.04
C THR A 46 -0.51 -8.78 13.52
N SER A 47 -1.69 -8.90 12.93
CA SER A 47 -1.87 -8.82 11.48
C SER A 47 -2.47 -7.48 11.13
N VAL A 48 -1.88 -6.78 10.17
CA VAL A 48 -2.41 -5.51 9.65
C VAL A 48 -2.67 -5.66 8.16
N LEU A 49 -3.79 -5.10 7.72
CA LEU A 49 -4.20 -5.07 6.31
C LEU A 49 -4.40 -3.62 5.90
N TYR A 50 -3.68 -3.21 4.86
CA TYR A 50 -3.76 -1.87 4.30
C TYR A 50 -4.26 -1.90 2.88
N ALA A 51 -5.04 -0.88 2.50
CA ALA A 51 -5.26 -0.55 1.10
C ALA A 51 -4.10 0.34 0.65
N VAL A 52 -3.44 -0.06 -0.43
CA VAL A 52 -2.36 0.71 -1.05
C VAL A 52 -2.79 0.98 -2.47
N ASP A 53 -3.07 2.24 -2.78
CA ASP A 53 -3.66 2.64 -4.05
C ASP A 53 -2.66 3.45 -4.85
N TYR A 54 -2.31 2.95 -6.04
CA TYR A 54 -1.40 3.62 -6.95
C TYR A 54 -2.22 4.34 -8.01
N TYR A 55 -1.92 5.65 -8.20
CA TYR A 55 -2.60 6.49 -9.17
C TYR A 55 -1.56 7.05 -10.14
N THR A 56 -1.84 6.99 -11.44
CA THR A 56 -0.92 7.54 -12.44
C THR A 56 -1.67 7.97 -13.70
N LYS A 57 -1.16 9.03 -14.32
CA LYS A 57 -1.59 9.44 -15.68
C LYS A 57 -0.73 8.78 -16.77
N ASN A 58 0.36 8.16 -16.36
CA ASN A 58 1.34 7.61 -17.29
C ASN A 58 1.02 6.16 -17.65
N VAL A 59 1.02 5.85 -18.92
CA VAL A 59 0.88 4.49 -19.42
C VAL A 59 2.05 4.17 -20.35
N PRO A 60 2.53 2.93 -20.36
CA PRO A 60 2.12 1.79 -19.51
C PRO A 60 2.60 1.94 -18.07
N TYR A 61 1.81 1.46 -17.11
CA TYR A 61 2.11 1.61 -15.68
C TYR A 61 2.59 0.31 -15.02
N GLU A 62 2.57 -0.81 -15.74
CA GLU A 62 2.81 -2.14 -15.17
C GLU A 62 4.16 -2.25 -14.48
N LYS A 63 5.18 -1.57 -15.03
CA LYS A 63 6.53 -1.61 -14.47
C LYS A 63 6.58 -0.95 -13.09
N LYS A 64 5.90 0.18 -12.94
CA LYS A 64 5.80 0.89 -11.65
C LYS A 64 4.95 0.13 -10.66
N MET A 65 3.85 -0.44 -11.10
CA MET A 65 2.99 -1.29 -10.30
C MET A 65 3.78 -2.46 -9.70
N LEU A 66 4.56 -3.15 -10.53
CA LEU A 66 5.40 -4.26 -10.06
C LEU A 66 6.50 -3.79 -9.12
N GLU A 67 7.06 -2.61 -9.35
CA GLU A 67 8.07 -2.04 -8.47
C GLU A 67 7.50 -1.83 -7.06
N ILE A 68 6.32 -1.23 -6.96
CA ILE A 68 5.65 -1.02 -5.67
C ILE A 68 5.42 -2.35 -4.96
N LYS A 69 4.87 -3.33 -5.68
CA LYS A 69 4.64 -4.66 -5.14
C LYS A 69 5.93 -5.29 -4.60
N ARG A 70 7.00 -5.22 -5.36
CA ARG A 70 8.29 -5.83 -4.98
C ARG A 70 8.94 -5.12 -3.80
N LEU A 71 8.83 -3.79 -3.73
CA LEU A 71 9.34 -3.04 -2.59
C LEU A 71 8.64 -3.45 -1.30
N LEU A 72 7.33 -3.60 -1.35
CA LEU A 72 6.55 -4.06 -0.19
C LEU A 72 6.91 -5.49 0.19
N GLN A 73 7.02 -6.38 -0.79
CA GLN A 73 7.39 -7.78 -0.54
C GLN A 73 8.80 -7.89 0.06
N ALA A 74 9.74 -7.11 -0.42
CA ALA A 74 11.11 -7.10 0.11
C ALA A 74 11.16 -6.64 1.57
N ALA A 75 10.20 -5.85 2.00
CA ALA A 75 10.10 -5.37 3.38
C ALA A 75 9.22 -6.28 4.26
N GLY A 76 8.82 -7.45 3.76
CA GLY A 76 8.08 -8.44 4.53
C GLY A 76 6.57 -8.34 4.43
N TRP A 77 6.05 -7.51 3.53
CA TRP A 77 4.61 -7.41 3.29
C TRP A 77 4.18 -8.39 2.20
N THR A 78 2.97 -8.95 2.35
CA THR A 78 2.30 -9.66 1.27
C THR A 78 1.49 -8.62 0.50
N CYS A 79 1.59 -8.60 -0.82
CA CYS A 79 0.91 -7.60 -1.62
C CYS A 79 0.16 -8.25 -2.77
N THR A 80 -1.13 -7.94 -2.90
CA THR A 80 -1.99 -8.40 -3.98
C THR A 80 -2.47 -7.20 -4.78
N VAL A 81 -2.34 -7.27 -6.09
CA VAL A 81 -2.84 -6.24 -7.01
C VAL A 81 -4.24 -6.62 -7.45
N ASN A 82 -5.16 -5.67 -7.33
CA ASN A 82 -6.56 -5.87 -7.71
C ASN A 82 -6.84 -5.22 -9.08
N ALA A 83 -8.09 -5.27 -9.52
CA ALA A 83 -8.46 -4.77 -10.84
C ALA A 83 -8.25 -3.26 -10.95
N GLU A 84 -7.71 -2.83 -12.10
CA GLU A 84 -7.52 -1.41 -12.37
C GLU A 84 -8.85 -0.70 -12.56
N ASP A 85 -8.86 0.59 -12.24
CA ASP A 85 -9.97 1.48 -12.51
C ASP A 85 -9.43 2.74 -13.20
N TYR A 86 -10.25 3.37 -14.02
CA TYR A 86 -9.89 4.62 -14.67
C TYR A 86 -10.86 5.72 -14.25
N GLU A 87 -10.29 6.84 -13.80
CA GLU A 87 -11.08 8.00 -13.37
C GLU A 87 -11.16 9.02 -14.51
N PRO A 88 -12.29 9.12 -15.24
CA PRO A 88 -12.41 10.05 -16.37
C PRO A 88 -12.22 11.52 -15.99
N ASP A 89 -12.66 11.90 -14.79
CA ASP A 89 -12.61 13.29 -14.35
C ASP A 89 -11.18 13.79 -14.15
N THR A 90 -10.27 12.91 -13.77
CA THR A 90 -8.87 13.27 -13.49
C THR A 90 -7.90 12.75 -14.53
N GLY A 91 -8.30 11.78 -15.34
CA GLY A 91 -7.43 11.08 -16.27
C GLY A 91 -6.46 10.14 -15.59
N LEU A 92 -6.73 9.76 -14.35
CA LEU A 92 -5.86 8.87 -13.57
C LEU A 92 -6.28 7.42 -13.73
N TYR A 93 -5.29 6.54 -13.93
CA TYR A 93 -5.47 5.11 -13.72
C TYR A 93 -5.26 4.82 -12.25
N HIS A 94 -6.17 4.07 -11.67
CA HIS A 94 -6.15 3.69 -10.27
C HIS A 94 -5.90 2.18 -10.18
N ILE A 95 -4.79 1.82 -9.58
CA ILE A 95 -4.42 0.41 -9.40
C ILE A 95 -4.49 0.11 -7.89
N PRO A 96 -5.60 -0.48 -7.43
CA PRO A 96 -5.75 -0.81 -6.01
C PRO A 96 -4.95 -2.05 -5.66
N MET A 97 -4.31 -2.02 -4.50
CA MET A 97 -3.58 -3.15 -3.95
C MET A 97 -3.98 -3.35 -2.49
N THR A 98 -3.83 -4.56 -2.01
CA THR A 98 -3.93 -4.86 -0.59
C THR A 98 -2.59 -5.37 -0.10
N ALA A 99 -2.16 -4.86 1.05
CA ALA A 99 -0.89 -5.25 1.64
C ALA A 99 -1.11 -5.72 3.07
N THR A 100 -0.57 -6.89 3.40
CA THR A 100 -0.72 -7.51 4.72
C THR A 100 0.65 -7.75 5.33
N HIS A 101 0.77 -7.44 6.62
CA HIS A 101 1.96 -7.74 7.40
C HIS A 101 1.55 -8.47 8.67
N VAL A 102 2.25 -9.55 8.98
CA VAL A 102 2.03 -10.36 10.18
C VAL A 102 3.33 -10.38 10.97
N GLY A 103 3.26 -10.11 12.27
CA GLY A 103 4.44 -10.11 13.11
C GLY A 103 4.28 -9.22 14.32
N GLY A 104 5.40 -8.86 14.96
CA GLY A 104 5.42 -7.81 15.96
C GLY A 104 4.94 -6.50 15.33
N ILE A 105 4.36 -5.60 16.12
CA ILE A 105 3.77 -4.36 15.61
C ILE A 105 4.80 -3.59 14.77
N TYR A 106 4.56 -3.49 13.46
CA TYR A 106 5.41 -2.77 12.51
C TYR A 106 6.88 -3.21 12.48
N ALA A 107 7.11 -4.47 12.77
CA ALA A 107 8.46 -5.05 12.68
C ALA A 107 8.94 -5.13 11.24
#